data_6903280d86c247047944511fec765f18
#
_entry.id   6903280d86c247047944511fec765f18
#
_cell.length_a   1.000
_cell.length_b   1.000
_cell.length_c   1.000
_cell.angle_alpha   90.00
_cell.angle_beta   90.00
_cell.angle_gamma   90.00
#
_symmetry.space_group_name_H-M   'P 1'
#
loop_
_entity.id
_entity.type
_entity.pdbx_description
1 polymer ?
#
loop_
_entity_poly.entity_id
_entity_poly.type
_entity_poly.pdbx_seq_one_letter_code
_entity_poly.pdbx_strand_id
1 'polypeptide(L)'
;MELSKSFAIIGAGNGGQAFAAYLSLKGYPVKIYDVSQKTIDILQEKGGVLLEGNSDVVGFGKITLASTNLKEVIHGADIVMVVLPSIYHKDMAEKMAPYLEDGQY
;
A
#
# COMPACT_ATOMS: atom_id res chain seq x y z
N MET A 1 9.30 1.29 21.79
CA MET A 1 9.06 0.94 21.18
C MET A 1 8.46 0.97 20.17
N GLU A 2 8.19 0.52 19.93
CA GLU A 2 7.68 0.34 19.05
C GLU A 2 7.46 0.43 18.15
N LEU A 3 7.50 0.37 18.24
CA LEU A 3 7.47 0.55 17.10
C LEU A 3 6.64 0.35 16.06
N SER A 4 6.43 1.10 15.37
CA SER A 4 5.49 1.02 14.27
C SER A 4 6.10 0.28 13.10
N LYS A 5 5.41 -0.71 12.59
CA LYS A 5 5.81 -1.37 11.34
C LYS A 5 5.28 -0.54 10.19
N SER A 6 6.05 -0.47 9.11
CA SER A 6 5.61 0.20 7.89
C SER A 6 5.14 -0.84 6.86
N PHE A 7 4.16 -0.45 6.05
CA PHE A 7 3.54 -1.35 5.07
C PHE A 7 3.71 -0.80 3.66
N ALA A 8 3.97 -1.71 2.73
CA ALA A 8 3.91 -1.42 1.30
C ALA A 8 2.75 -2.24 0.73
N ILE A 9 1.75 -1.55 0.19
CA ILE A 9 0.59 -2.20 -0.43
C ILE A 9 0.80 -2.18 -1.93
N ILE A 10 0.86 -3.36 -2.53
CA ILE A 10 1.09 -3.50 -3.96
C ILE A 10 -0.25 -3.80 -4.62
N GLY A 11 -0.83 -2.79 -5.24
CA GLY A 11 -2.15 -2.86 -5.85
C GLY A 11 -3.11 -1.86 -5.22
N ALA A 12 -3.55 -0.87 -6.00
CA ALA A 12 -4.42 0.21 -5.52
C ALA A 12 -5.86 0.08 -6.03
N GLY A 13 -6.34 -1.15 -6.18
CA GLY A 13 -7.75 -1.41 -6.42
C GLY A 13 -8.54 -1.22 -5.13
N ASN A 14 -9.82 -1.55 -5.15
CA ASN A 14 -10.69 -1.36 -3.99
C ASN A 14 -10.15 -2.05 -2.74
N GLY A 15 -9.66 -3.28 -2.88
CA GLY A 15 -9.11 -4.04 -1.74
C GLY A 15 -7.84 -3.42 -1.20
N GLY A 16 -6.91 -3.03 -2.07
CA GLY A 16 -5.65 -2.42 -1.67
C GLY A 16 -5.86 -1.08 -0.98
N GLN A 17 -6.74 -0.26 -1.53
CA GLN A 17 -7.07 1.03 -0.90
C GLN A 17 -7.73 0.84 0.46
N ALA A 18 -8.62 -0.14 0.59
CA ALA A 18 -9.28 -0.43 1.86
C ALA A 18 -8.26 -0.87 2.92
N PHE A 19 -7.33 -1.76 2.57
CA PHE A 19 -6.26 -2.17 3.47
C PHE A 19 -5.39 -1.00 3.87
N ALA A 20 -5.01 -0.17 2.89
CA ALA A 20 -4.16 0.99 3.16
C ALA A 20 -4.84 1.94 4.14
N ALA A 21 -6.12 2.23 3.94
CA ALA A 21 -6.88 3.09 4.84
C ALA A 21 -6.97 2.49 6.24
N TYR A 22 -7.29 1.21 6.32
CA TYR A 22 -7.41 0.52 7.60
C TYR A 22 -6.10 0.59 8.40
N LEU A 23 -4.98 0.26 7.75
CA LEU A 23 -3.68 0.27 8.42
C LEU A 23 -3.26 1.68 8.83
N SER A 24 -3.52 2.67 7.97
CA SER A 24 -3.24 4.07 8.30
C SER A 24 -4.02 4.54 9.51
N LEU A 25 -5.29 4.16 9.58
CA LEU A 25 -6.15 4.55 10.69
C LEU A 25 -5.72 3.88 11.99
N LYS A 26 -5.03 2.74 11.90
CA LYS A 26 -4.45 2.07 13.05
C LYS A 26 -3.10 2.68 13.46
N GLY A 27 -2.60 3.64 12.71
CA GLY A 27 -1.37 4.34 13.06
C GLY A 27 -0.12 3.87 12.36
N TYR A 28 -0.24 2.97 11.38
CA TYR A 28 0.93 2.47 10.65
C TYR A 28 1.24 3.34 9.43
N PRO A 29 2.52 3.64 9.17
CA PRO A 29 2.90 4.27 7.90
C PRO A 29 2.61 3.31 6.74
N VAL A 30 1.96 3.82 5.69
CA VAL A 30 1.55 3.01 4.54
C VAL A 30 1.97 3.68 3.25
N LYS A 31 2.63 2.93 2.39
CA LYS A 31 2.90 3.32 1.00
C LYS A 31 2.10 2.41 0.09
N ILE A 32 1.64 2.94 -1.03
CA ILE A 32 0.82 2.16 -1.96
C ILE A 32 1.33 2.32 -3.38
N TYR A 33 1.32 1.21 -4.11
CA TYR A 33 1.79 1.13 -5.49
C TYR A 33 0.68 0.68 -6.41
N ASP A 34 0.63 1.25 -7.60
CA ASP A 34 -0.16 0.72 -8.70
C ASP A 34 0.53 1.07 -10.01
N VAL A 35 0.22 0.31 -11.06
CA VAL A 35 0.73 0.58 -12.40
C VAL A 35 -0.03 1.75 -13.05
N SER A 36 -1.23 2.03 -12.58
CA SER A 36 -2.09 3.08 -13.13
C SER A 36 -1.69 4.45 -12.61
N GLN A 37 -1.11 5.25 -13.47
CA GLN A 37 -0.73 6.62 -13.10
C GLN A 37 -1.97 7.42 -12.70
N LYS A 38 -3.11 7.19 -13.38
CA LYS A 38 -4.36 7.88 -13.05
C LYS A 38 -4.78 7.60 -11.60
N THR A 39 -4.76 6.35 -11.19
CA THR A 39 -5.11 5.95 -9.82
C THR A 39 -4.15 6.60 -8.82
N ILE A 40 -2.87 6.57 -9.11
CA ILE A 40 -1.86 7.14 -8.23
C ILE A 40 -2.01 8.67 -8.14
N ASP A 41 -2.30 9.33 -9.25
CA ASP A 41 -2.53 10.78 -9.24
C ASP A 41 -3.71 11.16 -8.33
N ILE A 42 -4.78 10.38 -8.37
CA ILE A 42 -5.94 10.61 -7.52
C ILE A 42 -5.57 10.43 -6.04
N LEU A 43 -4.83 9.39 -5.72
CA LEU A 43 -4.39 9.14 -4.35
C LEU A 43 -3.46 10.24 -3.84
N GLN A 44 -2.55 10.70 -4.68
CA GLN A 44 -1.64 11.79 -4.33
C GLN A 44 -2.40 13.09 -4.09
N GLU A 45 -3.38 13.38 -4.93
CA GLU A 45 -4.19 14.58 -4.80
C GLU A 45 -4.99 14.57 -3.50
N LYS A 46 -5.58 13.43 -3.17
CA LYS A 46 -6.38 13.28 -1.95
C LYS A 46 -5.54 13.10 -0.70
N GLY A 47 -4.33 12.60 -0.84
CA GLY A 47 -3.43 12.33 0.27
C GLY A 47 -3.79 11.11 1.09
N GLY A 48 -4.76 10.31 0.65
CA GLY A 48 -5.18 9.12 1.37
C GLY A 48 -6.48 8.55 0.87
N VAL A 49 -7.09 7.70 1.68
CA VAL A 49 -8.29 6.96 1.33
C VAL A 49 -9.34 7.09 2.42
N LEU A 50 -10.58 7.36 2.02
CA LEU A 50 -11.71 7.35 2.94
C LEU A 50 -12.22 5.92 3.11
N LEU A 51 -12.19 5.42 4.33
CA LEU A 51 -12.72 4.11 4.66
C LEU A 51 -14.12 4.27 5.21
N GLU A 52 -15.09 3.67 4.52
CA GLU A 52 -16.50 3.71 4.88
C GLU A 52 -17.03 2.29 5.11
N GLY A 53 -18.15 2.18 5.77
CA GLY A 53 -18.85 0.93 5.95
C GLY A 53 -19.28 0.68 7.38
N ASN A 54 -19.63 -0.57 7.68
CA ASN A 54 -20.14 -0.98 8.99
C ASN A 54 -19.06 -1.49 9.92
N SER A 55 -17.81 -1.17 9.61
CA SER A 55 -16.66 -1.55 10.42
C SER A 55 -16.49 -0.58 11.59
N ASP A 56 -15.86 -1.05 12.65
CA ASP A 56 -15.48 -0.19 13.78
C ASP A 56 -14.39 0.80 13.37
N VAL A 57 -13.69 0.53 12.28
CA VAL A 57 -12.62 1.39 11.80
C VAL A 57 -13.11 2.12 10.55
N VAL A 58 -13.44 3.39 10.71
CA VAL A 58 -13.88 4.25 9.61
C VAL A 58 -13.15 5.58 9.71
N GLY A 59 -13.06 6.27 8.59
CA GLY A 59 -12.46 7.59 8.53
C GLY A 59 -11.52 7.74 7.36
N PHE A 60 -10.76 8.83 7.34
CA PHE A 60 -9.80 9.13 6.30
C PHE A 60 -8.40 8.66 6.70
N GLY A 61 -7.89 7.64 6.01
CA GLY A 61 -6.54 7.13 6.26
C GLY A 61 -5.52 7.82 5.37
N LYS A 62 -4.55 8.50 5.97
CA LYS A 62 -3.49 9.19 5.23
C LYS A 62 -2.49 8.18 4.71
N ILE A 63 -2.10 8.35 3.44
CA ILE A 63 -1.09 7.51 2.81
C ILE A 63 0.23 8.27 2.77
N THR A 64 1.29 7.62 3.25
CA THR A 64 2.62 8.22 3.30
C THR A 64 3.18 8.49 1.91
N LEU A 65 2.96 7.54 0.98
CA LEU A 65 3.42 7.65 -0.38
C LEU A 65 2.52 6.83 -1.30
N ALA A 66 2.08 7.41 -2.41
CA ALA A 66 1.43 6.69 -3.49
C ALA A 66 2.30 6.89 -4.73
N SER A 67 2.69 5.82 -5.38
CA SER A 67 3.65 5.91 -6.48
C SER A 67 3.49 4.78 -7.49
N THR A 68 3.84 5.06 -8.74
CA THR A 68 3.99 4.04 -9.77
C THR A 68 5.41 3.47 -9.78
N ASN A 69 6.27 3.94 -8.88
CA ASN A 69 7.64 3.46 -8.76
C ASN A 69 7.72 2.41 -7.65
N LEU A 70 7.83 1.16 -8.05
CA LEU A 70 7.81 0.02 -7.14
C LEU A 70 8.95 0.08 -6.11
N LYS A 71 10.12 0.53 -6.53
CA LYS A 71 11.28 0.67 -5.66
C LYS A 71 10.99 1.59 -4.49
N GLU A 72 10.37 2.74 -4.75
CA GLU A 72 10.06 3.72 -3.71
C GLU A 72 9.08 3.15 -2.69
N VAL A 73 8.11 2.38 -3.16
CA VAL A 73 7.07 1.83 -2.29
C VAL A 73 7.62 0.71 -1.42
N ILE A 74 8.46 -0.13 -1.96
CA ILE A 74 9.02 -1.28 -1.21
C ILE A 74 10.13 -0.85 -0.25
N HIS A 75 10.89 0.17 -0.62
CA HIS A 75 12.05 0.58 0.18
C HIS A 75 11.66 0.91 1.64
N GLY A 76 12.32 0.24 2.57
CA GLY A 76 12.11 0.50 3.99
C GLY A 76 10.83 -0.07 4.59
N ALA A 77 10.00 -0.74 3.80
CA ALA A 77 8.78 -1.33 4.34
C ALA A 77 9.11 -2.60 5.13
N ASP A 78 8.46 -2.75 6.27
CA ASP A 78 8.60 -3.96 7.08
C ASP A 78 7.77 -5.11 6.51
N ILE A 79 6.59 -4.79 5.98
CA ILE A 79 5.66 -5.77 5.43
C ILE A 79 5.23 -5.32 4.04
N VAL A 80 5.32 -6.23 3.09
CA VAL A 80 4.89 -5.99 1.70
C VAL A 80 3.67 -6.87 1.43
N MET A 81 2.53 -6.24 1.15
CA MET A 81 1.28 -6.94 0.89
C MET A 81 0.89 -6.78 -0.57
N VAL A 82 0.70 -7.91 -1.25
CA VAL A 82 0.28 -7.90 -2.66
C VAL A 82 -1.23 -8.12 -2.71
N VAL A 83 -1.95 -7.08 -3.13
CA VAL A 83 -3.41 -7.09 -3.19
C VAL A 83 -3.84 -6.96 -4.66
N LEU A 84 -3.64 -8.04 -5.38
CA LEU A 84 -3.92 -8.14 -6.82
C LEU A 84 -4.63 -9.47 -7.11
N PRO A 85 -5.39 -9.56 -8.19
CA PRO A 85 -5.88 -10.85 -8.64
C PRO A 85 -4.73 -11.83 -8.81
N SER A 86 -4.96 -13.09 -8.48
CA SER A 86 -3.91 -14.12 -8.43
C SER A 86 -3.17 -14.31 -9.76
N ILE A 87 -3.81 -14.03 -10.88
CA ILE A 87 -3.16 -14.16 -12.20
C ILE A 87 -1.99 -13.18 -12.39
N TYR A 88 -1.95 -12.12 -11.59
CA TYR A 88 -0.87 -11.12 -11.67
C TYR A 88 0.23 -11.33 -10.64
N HIS A 89 0.07 -12.27 -9.72
CA HIS A 89 1.02 -12.46 -8.62
C HIS A 89 2.41 -12.86 -9.10
N LYS A 90 2.48 -13.74 -10.09
CA LYS A 90 3.77 -14.18 -10.62
C LYS A 90 4.54 -13.02 -11.26
N ASP A 91 3.88 -12.27 -12.13
CA ASP A 91 4.51 -11.13 -12.80
C ASP A 91 4.95 -10.08 -11.78
N MET A 92 4.11 -9.81 -10.79
CA MET A 92 4.43 -8.84 -9.77
C MET A 92 5.59 -9.31 -8.90
N ALA A 93 5.64 -10.59 -8.55
CA ALA A 93 6.75 -11.14 -7.78
C ALA A 93 8.07 -10.95 -8.51
N GLU A 94 8.09 -11.17 -9.82
CA GLU A 94 9.28 -10.98 -10.64
C GLU A 94 9.72 -9.51 -10.66
N LYS A 95 8.75 -8.59 -10.77
CA LYS A 95 9.05 -7.15 -10.76
C LYS A 95 9.55 -6.67 -9.41
N MET A 96 9.05 -7.25 -8.34
CA MET A 96 9.41 -6.85 -6.97
C MET A 96 10.76 -7.39 -6.54
N ALA A 97 11.17 -8.55 -7.06
CA ALA A 97 12.34 -9.26 -6.58
C ALA A 97 13.60 -8.39 -6.46
N PRO A 98 13.94 -7.54 -7.44
CA PRO A 98 15.14 -6.71 -7.33
C PRO A 98 15.09 -5.67 -6.20
N TYR A 99 13.90 -5.36 -5.71
CA TYR A 99 13.70 -4.29 -4.73
C TYR A 99 13.41 -4.80 -3.33
N LEU A 100 13.17 -6.09 -3.17
CA LEU A 100 12.90 -6.67 -1.85
C LEU A 100 14.17 -6.63 -1.00
N GLU A 101 13.98 -6.32 0.27
CA GLU A 101 15.08 -6.13 1.22
C GLU A 101 15.02 -7.19 2.31
N ASP A 102 16.17 -7.47 2.92
CA ASP A 102 16.24 -8.44 4.01
C ASP A 102 15.34 -7.99 5.16
N GLY A 103 14.63 -8.96 5.74
CA GLY A 103 13.73 -8.68 6.86
C GLY A 103 12.33 -8.26 6.48
N GLN A 104 12.01 -8.18 5.19
CA GLN A 104 10.66 -7.87 4.75
C GLN A 104 9.79 -9.12 4.67
N TYR A 105 8.53 -8.93 4.92
CA TYR A 105 7.54 -10.00 4.83
C TYR A 105 6.56 -9.78 3.71
#